data_f2a1dec288ef4c6757cbf86e37312179
#
_entry.id   f2a1dec288ef4c6757cbf86e37312179
#
_cell.length_a   1.000
_cell.length_b   1.000
_cell.length_c   1.000
_cell.angle_alpha   90.00
_cell.angle_beta   90.00
_cell.angle_gamma   90.00
#
_symmetry.space_group_name_H-M   'P 1'
#
loop_
_entity.id
_entity.type
_entity.pdbx_description
1 polymer ?
#
loop_
_entity_poly.entity_id
_entity_poly.type
_entity_poly.pdbx_seq_one_letter_code
_entity_poly.pdbx_strand_id
1 'polypeptide(L)'
;MSTLNIPFLLDTDTYKLGHPRMYPEGAKELRAYFTCRGPLFDDDQRIVVYGLRYAFDTILSRRITQQDIDEADKWLQQHGVANTIMEWPKDLWQIVVDKYDGYIPLQVKALREGSVIYPQVPVFEIVAREIDGDQFQYLVTYLETALMRIWSPMVTATKSAMVRAYLQKKFDNSVEDDAMFLLDSRLHDFGSRGVSSQETAMVTGCAHLTSFDGTDTMIAGWLATRYNDGKHIGTSVLATEHSVMTSWDQEIDAVKRAVEITPSGGICSVVADSYSYNNFLTQHLPIVAPLAQAKGILFVVRPDSGDPVQCVIDGLYACERAFGADVNAKGFKVIRGGAVIQGDGINVKKLFEIADAVEAAGFSAQCVAYGMGGGLLQKQDRDTLKVAIKLCAIDLGNGLEGRMKKPSDDISKTSLPGPFIVNNVSGRPQVYPAYGNVWEDTRFENNKLEIIWDCGPTDYIWETIDQIRKRIQREWANSVSQNNEVLSHQMELRLQQTAAAIRDKYPVGG
;
A
#
# COMPACT_ATOMS: atom_id res chain seq x y z
N MET A 1 -26.96 -22.21 2.11
CA MET A 1 -26.47 -21.27 1.09
C MET A 1 -25.00 -21.57 0.91
N SER A 2 -24.59 -21.96 -0.30
CA SER A 2 -23.17 -22.15 -0.57
C SER A 2 -22.47 -20.81 -0.47
N THR A 3 -21.39 -20.73 0.32
CA THR A 3 -20.48 -19.60 0.27
C THR A 3 -19.91 -19.52 -1.14
N LEU A 4 -19.94 -18.31 -1.74
CA LEU A 4 -19.35 -18.09 -3.06
C LEU A 4 -17.85 -18.42 -2.97
N ASN A 5 -17.43 -19.50 -3.64
CA ASN A 5 -16.02 -19.84 -3.81
C ASN A 5 -15.54 -19.19 -5.11
N ILE A 6 -14.59 -18.29 -5.03
CA ILE A 6 -14.05 -17.61 -6.21
C ILE A 6 -13.05 -18.55 -6.90
N PRO A 7 -13.29 -18.94 -8.17
CA PRO A 7 -12.41 -19.85 -8.88
C PRO A 7 -11.06 -19.19 -9.17
N PHE A 8 -10.00 -19.67 -8.53
CA PHE A 8 -8.66 -19.11 -8.68
C PHE A 8 -8.13 -19.20 -10.11
N LEU A 9 -8.37 -20.34 -10.78
CA LEU A 9 -7.90 -20.54 -12.16
C LEU A 9 -8.58 -19.63 -13.20
N LEU A 10 -9.63 -18.94 -12.81
CA LEU A 10 -10.27 -17.91 -13.63
C LEU A 10 -9.81 -16.48 -13.28
N ASP A 11 -8.94 -16.31 -12.29
CA ASP A 11 -8.40 -15.00 -11.89
C ASP A 11 -7.20 -14.57 -12.76
N THR A 12 -7.43 -14.59 -14.06
CA THR A 12 -6.47 -14.16 -15.10
C THR A 12 -7.19 -13.57 -16.29
N ASP A 13 -6.48 -12.93 -17.21
CA ASP A 13 -7.08 -12.44 -18.45
C ASP A 13 -7.18 -13.57 -19.48
N THR A 14 -8.33 -13.75 -20.09
CA THR A 14 -8.63 -14.86 -21.02
C THR A 14 -7.57 -15.05 -22.11
N TYR A 15 -7.06 -13.96 -22.70
CA TYR A 15 -6.07 -14.05 -23.79
C TYR A 15 -4.76 -14.74 -23.35
N LYS A 16 -4.49 -14.80 -22.07
CA LYS A 16 -3.29 -15.48 -21.51
C LYS A 16 -3.36 -16.98 -21.57
N LEU A 17 -4.53 -17.56 -21.73
CA LEU A 17 -4.72 -19.02 -21.86
C LEU A 17 -4.02 -19.58 -23.09
N GLY A 18 -3.86 -18.77 -24.14
CA GLY A 18 -3.15 -19.16 -25.36
C GLY A 18 -1.63 -19.03 -25.30
N HIS A 19 -1.09 -18.30 -24.31
CA HIS A 19 0.35 -18.00 -24.21
C HIS A 19 1.27 -19.22 -24.19
N PRO A 20 0.92 -20.37 -23.55
CA PRO A 20 1.78 -21.56 -23.59
C PRO A 20 2.20 -21.99 -25.00
N ARG A 21 1.33 -21.77 -25.99
CA ARG A 21 1.59 -22.13 -27.40
C ARG A 21 2.22 -21.01 -28.22
N MET A 22 2.35 -19.83 -27.63
CA MET A 22 2.89 -18.63 -28.31
C MET A 22 4.35 -18.34 -27.91
N TYR A 23 4.83 -18.92 -26.81
CA TYR A 23 6.22 -18.83 -26.45
C TYR A 23 7.09 -19.66 -27.41
N PRO A 24 8.39 -19.31 -27.59
CA PRO A 24 9.30 -20.09 -28.40
C PRO A 24 9.36 -21.55 -27.94
N GLU A 25 9.32 -22.48 -28.90
CA GLU A 25 9.55 -23.88 -28.61
C GLU A 25 10.93 -24.10 -27.96
N GLY A 26 10.99 -24.99 -26.97
CA GLY A 26 12.22 -25.28 -26.24
C GLY A 26 12.63 -24.25 -25.21
N ALA A 27 11.79 -23.24 -24.92
CA ALA A 27 12.02 -22.35 -23.80
C ALA A 27 12.15 -23.14 -22.49
N LYS A 28 13.28 -22.95 -21.78
CA LYS A 28 13.58 -23.64 -20.52
C LYS A 28 13.19 -22.84 -19.30
N GLU A 29 13.30 -21.51 -19.40
CA GLU A 29 12.99 -20.60 -18.29
C GLU A 29 12.50 -19.27 -18.85
N LEU A 30 11.49 -18.68 -18.19
CA LEU A 30 11.08 -17.29 -18.35
C LEU A 30 11.12 -16.58 -17.00
N ARG A 31 11.57 -15.31 -17.02
CA ARG A 31 11.57 -14.43 -15.87
C ARG A 31 10.83 -13.14 -16.17
N ALA A 32 9.98 -12.75 -15.22
CA ALA A 32 9.35 -11.43 -15.22
C ALA A 32 9.53 -10.75 -13.86
N TYR A 33 9.43 -9.44 -13.85
CA TYR A 33 9.57 -8.65 -12.63
C TYR A 33 8.47 -7.60 -12.52
N PHE A 34 8.07 -7.32 -11.30
CA PHE A 34 7.17 -6.22 -10.96
C PHE A 34 7.99 -4.98 -10.62
N THR A 35 7.59 -3.84 -11.17
CA THR A 35 8.21 -2.54 -10.89
C THR A 35 7.22 -1.40 -10.94
N CYS A 36 7.47 -0.36 -10.16
CA CYS A 36 6.87 0.96 -10.31
C CYS A 36 7.69 1.76 -11.33
N ARG A 37 7.03 2.47 -12.25
CA ARG A 37 7.69 3.28 -13.29
C ARG A 37 7.55 4.77 -13.06
N GLY A 38 6.80 5.17 -12.04
CA GLY A 38 6.63 6.56 -11.64
C GLY A 38 6.39 6.66 -10.14
N PRO A 39 6.71 7.82 -9.55
CA PRO A 39 6.44 8.11 -8.15
C PRO A 39 4.98 8.50 -7.92
N LEU A 40 4.57 8.60 -6.65
CA LEU A 40 3.27 9.15 -6.26
C LEU A 40 3.19 10.67 -6.51
N PHE A 41 4.29 11.38 -6.27
CA PHE A 41 4.48 12.82 -6.54
C PHE A 41 5.86 13.05 -7.15
N ASP A 42 5.96 14.02 -8.05
CA ASP A 42 7.21 14.28 -8.79
C ASP A 42 8.33 14.82 -7.88
N ASP A 43 8.00 15.46 -6.78
CA ASP A 43 8.95 16.05 -5.80
C ASP A 43 9.40 15.03 -4.74
N ASP A 44 8.73 13.88 -4.63
CA ASP A 44 9.14 12.79 -3.74
C ASP A 44 8.94 11.42 -4.42
N GLN A 45 10.05 10.82 -4.84
CA GLN A 45 10.07 9.58 -5.61
C GLN A 45 10.05 8.30 -4.74
N ARG A 46 10.05 8.44 -3.42
CA ARG A 46 10.07 7.29 -2.51
C ARG A 46 8.78 6.51 -2.56
N ILE A 47 8.89 5.19 -2.57
CA ILE A 47 7.78 4.24 -2.64
C ILE A 47 8.00 3.17 -1.57
N VAL A 48 6.96 2.83 -0.83
CA VAL A 48 7.01 1.76 0.18
C VAL A 48 6.50 0.45 -0.42
N VAL A 49 7.30 -0.60 -0.31
CA VAL A 49 6.90 -1.97 -0.70
C VAL A 49 5.97 -2.54 0.37
N TYR A 50 4.76 -2.94 -0.02
CA TYR A 50 3.80 -3.58 0.88
C TYR A 50 2.75 -4.39 0.09
N GLY A 51 2.16 -5.42 0.72
CA GLY A 51 1.12 -6.27 0.15
C GLY A 51 1.61 -7.62 -0.37
N LEU A 52 2.90 -7.90 -0.29
CA LEU A 52 3.50 -9.17 -0.72
C LEU A 52 3.04 -10.34 0.16
N ARG A 53 2.97 -10.16 1.49
CA ARG A 53 2.48 -11.19 2.42
C ARG A 53 1.04 -11.57 2.12
N TYR A 54 0.19 -10.59 1.84
CA TYR A 54 -1.19 -10.86 1.49
C TYR A 54 -1.31 -11.63 0.16
N ALA A 55 -0.54 -11.24 -0.85
CA ALA A 55 -0.48 -11.98 -2.12
C ALA A 55 0.08 -13.41 -1.94
N PHE A 56 1.07 -13.59 -1.07
CA PHE A 56 1.57 -14.90 -0.70
C PHE A 56 0.48 -15.75 -0.06
N ASP A 57 -0.21 -15.25 0.97
CA ASP A 57 -1.23 -15.97 1.73
C ASP A 57 -2.46 -16.35 0.88
N THR A 58 -2.84 -15.51 -0.09
CA THR A 58 -4.09 -15.67 -0.84
C THR A 58 -3.90 -16.25 -2.25
N ILE A 59 -2.71 -16.14 -2.82
CA ILE A 59 -2.40 -16.58 -4.20
C ILE A 59 -1.43 -17.76 -4.17
N LEU A 60 -0.21 -17.55 -3.65
CA LEU A 60 0.84 -18.58 -3.73
C LEU A 60 0.58 -19.76 -2.79
N SER A 61 0.16 -19.50 -1.54
CA SER A 61 -0.11 -20.56 -0.55
C SER A 61 -1.42 -21.30 -0.79
N ARG A 62 -2.25 -20.84 -1.73
CA ARG A 62 -3.47 -21.54 -2.11
C ARG A 62 -3.11 -22.78 -2.90
N ARG A 63 -3.60 -23.93 -2.46
CA ARG A 63 -3.47 -25.17 -3.20
C ARG A 63 -4.52 -25.25 -4.29
N ILE A 64 -4.10 -25.55 -5.51
CA ILE A 64 -4.99 -25.88 -6.61
C ILE A 64 -5.53 -27.29 -6.39
N THR A 65 -6.83 -27.44 -6.54
CA THR A 65 -7.53 -28.73 -6.36
C THR A 65 -8.13 -29.22 -7.67
N GLN A 66 -8.49 -30.51 -7.72
CA GLN A 66 -9.24 -31.08 -8.84
C GLN A 66 -10.55 -30.32 -9.08
N GLN A 67 -11.22 -29.87 -8.01
CA GLN A 67 -12.45 -29.09 -8.13
C GLN A 67 -12.21 -27.74 -8.82
N ASP A 68 -11.09 -27.06 -8.55
CA ASP A 68 -10.75 -25.80 -9.24
C ASP A 68 -10.56 -26.03 -10.74
N ILE A 69 -9.92 -27.15 -11.14
CA ILE A 69 -9.73 -27.52 -12.53
C ILE A 69 -11.07 -27.82 -13.21
N ASP A 70 -11.92 -28.65 -12.58
CA ASP A 70 -13.20 -29.07 -13.15
C ASP A 70 -14.16 -27.88 -13.30
N GLU A 71 -14.17 -26.94 -12.34
CA GLU A 71 -14.98 -25.73 -12.40
C GLU A 71 -14.50 -24.78 -13.51
N ALA A 72 -13.19 -24.55 -13.61
CA ALA A 72 -12.61 -23.74 -14.67
C ALA A 72 -12.87 -24.34 -16.06
N ASP A 73 -12.66 -25.65 -16.24
CA ASP A 73 -12.88 -26.34 -17.50
C ASP A 73 -14.34 -26.23 -17.95
N LYS A 74 -15.28 -26.51 -17.05
CA LYS A 74 -16.71 -26.39 -17.33
C LYS A 74 -17.11 -25.01 -17.80
N TRP A 75 -16.55 -23.95 -17.21
CA TRP A 75 -16.86 -22.57 -17.58
C TRP A 75 -16.17 -22.19 -18.90
N LEU A 76 -14.89 -22.55 -19.08
CA LEU A 76 -14.10 -22.22 -20.27
C LEU A 76 -14.62 -22.87 -21.54
N GLN A 77 -15.26 -24.06 -21.48
CA GLN A 77 -15.91 -24.70 -22.62
C GLN A 77 -17.00 -23.83 -23.27
N GLN A 78 -17.55 -22.87 -22.55
CA GLN A 78 -18.63 -21.98 -23.02
C GLN A 78 -18.14 -20.54 -23.26
N HIS A 79 -16.86 -20.24 -23.01
CA HIS A 79 -16.34 -18.87 -23.03
C HIS A 79 -15.82 -18.43 -24.41
N GLY A 80 -15.65 -19.34 -25.35
CA GLY A 80 -15.18 -19.02 -26.69
C GLY A 80 -16.21 -18.26 -27.53
N VAL A 81 -15.76 -17.36 -28.43
CA VAL A 81 -16.61 -16.64 -29.37
C VAL A 81 -16.90 -17.50 -30.59
N ALA A 82 -18.13 -17.45 -31.12
CA ALA A 82 -18.55 -18.09 -32.37
C ALA A 82 -18.28 -19.62 -32.39
N ASN A 83 -18.60 -20.30 -31.28
CA ASN A 83 -18.40 -21.73 -31.12
C ASN A 83 -16.92 -22.20 -31.15
N THR A 84 -15.98 -21.28 -30.97
CA THR A 84 -14.58 -21.65 -30.72
C THR A 84 -14.41 -22.03 -29.24
N ILE A 85 -13.84 -23.21 -29.00
CA ILE A 85 -13.46 -23.62 -27.65
C ILE A 85 -12.15 -22.90 -27.30
N MET A 86 -12.14 -22.16 -26.18
CA MET A 86 -10.89 -21.63 -25.66
C MET A 86 -10.07 -22.78 -25.08
N GLU A 87 -9.06 -23.20 -25.84
CA GLU A 87 -8.10 -24.16 -25.32
C GLU A 87 -7.27 -23.52 -24.23
N TRP A 88 -7.24 -24.19 -23.10
CA TRP A 88 -6.48 -23.79 -21.93
C TRP A 88 -5.59 -24.93 -21.45
N PRO A 89 -4.49 -24.66 -20.71
CA PRO A 89 -3.52 -25.69 -20.37
C PRO A 89 -3.99 -26.57 -19.19
N LYS A 90 -5.13 -27.23 -19.35
CA LYS A 90 -5.74 -28.10 -18.33
C LYS A 90 -4.78 -29.17 -17.85
N ASP A 91 -4.07 -29.82 -18.78
CA ASP A 91 -3.13 -30.89 -18.44
C ASP A 91 -1.98 -30.43 -17.56
N LEU A 92 -1.51 -29.17 -17.75
CA LEU A 92 -0.47 -28.60 -16.88
C LEU A 92 -0.99 -28.33 -15.46
N TRP A 93 -2.25 -27.89 -15.33
CA TRP A 93 -2.86 -27.73 -14.01
C TRP A 93 -3.13 -29.08 -13.33
N GLN A 94 -3.43 -30.13 -14.12
CA GLN A 94 -3.53 -31.50 -13.58
C GLN A 94 -2.16 -31.95 -13.02
N ILE A 95 -1.06 -31.68 -13.72
CA ILE A 95 0.29 -31.95 -13.22
C ILE A 95 0.58 -31.21 -11.91
N VAL A 96 0.12 -29.96 -11.78
CA VAL A 96 0.25 -29.20 -10.52
C VAL A 96 -0.43 -29.92 -9.35
N VAL A 97 -1.63 -30.46 -9.57
CA VAL A 97 -2.35 -31.24 -8.55
C VAL A 97 -1.63 -32.54 -8.24
N ASP A 98 -1.25 -33.30 -9.28
CA ASP A 98 -0.76 -34.69 -9.15
C ASP A 98 0.68 -34.78 -8.64
N LYS A 99 1.57 -33.82 -9.05
CA LYS A 99 3.00 -33.89 -8.73
C LYS A 99 3.46 -32.84 -7.72
N TYR A 100 2.76 -31.71 -7.61
CA TYR A 100 3.18 -30.57 -6.78
C TYR A 100 2.23 -30.32 -5.59
N ASP A 101 1.37 -31.30 -5.26
CA ASP A 101 0.42 -31.19 -4.13
C ASP A 101 -0.47 -29.93 -4.23
N GLY A 102 -0.73 -29.47 -5.44
CA GLY A 102 -1.50 -28.26 -5.75
C GLY A 102 -0.73 -26.95 -5.58
N TYR A 103 0.55 -26.98 -5.21
CA TYR A 103 1.38 -25.76 -5.15
C TYR A 103 1.86 -25.33 -6.54
N ILE A 104 1.85 -24.02 -6.78
CA ILE A 104 2.23 -23.47 -8.08
C ILE A 104 3.75 -23.62 -8.30
N PRO A 105 4.19 -24.37 -9.34
CA PRO A 105 5.59 -24.74 -9.55
C PRO A 105 6.39 -23.61 -10.22
N LEU A 106 6.64 -22.54 -9.48
CA LEU A 106 7.50 -21.42 -9.85
C LEU A 106 8.29 -20.90 -8.64
N GLN A 107 9.23 -20.00 -8.88
CA GLN A 107 9.93 -19.33 -7.80
C GLN A 107 9.58 -17.83 -7.81
N VAL A 108 9.41 -17.25 -6.61
CA VAL A 108 9.28 -15.80 -6.43
C VAL A 108 10.36 -15.30 -5.50
N LYS A 109 11.08 -14.29 -5.96
CA LYS A 109 12.04 -13.52 -5.15
C LYS A 109 11.49 -12.13 -4.95
N ALA A 110 11.50 -11.61 -3.74
CA ALA A 110 10.92 -10.32 -3.44
C ALA A 110 11.75 -9.50 -2.45
N LEU A 111 11.57 -8.19 -2.48
CA LEU A 111 12.04 -7.28 -1.44
C LEU A 111 11.21 -7.49 -0.17
N ARG A 112 11.80 -7.21 0.99
CA ARG A 112 11.07 -7.21 2.26
C ARG A 112 10.04 -6.09 2.30
N GLU A 113 8.88 -6.37 2.88
CA GLU A 113 7.88 -5.34 3.13
C GLU A 113 8.44 -4.21 4.01
N GLY A 114 7.99 -2.99 3.74
CA GLY A 114 8.53 -1.80 4.38
C GLY A 114 9.83 -1.26 3.75
N SER A 115 10.39 -1.93 2.75
CA SER A 115 11.53 -1.38 1.98
C SER A 115 11.12 -0.10 1.27
N VAL A 116 11.95 0.93 1.35
CA VAL A 116 11.78 2.20 0.64
C VAL A 116 12.57 2.14 -0.65
N ILE A 117 11.87 2.22 -1.77
CA ILE A 117 12.44 2.11 -3.12
C ILE A 117 12.14 3.35 -3.97
N TYR A 118 12.63 3.33 -5.19
CA TYR A 118 12.38 4.34 -6.22
C TYR A 118 11.83 3.71 -7.50
N PRO A 119 11.25 4.47 -8.42
CA PRO A 119 10.86 3.96 -9.72
C PRO A 119 11.99 3.16 -10.39
N GLN A 120 11.63 2.13 -11.13
CA GLN A 120 12.49 1.17 -11.83
C GLN A 120 13.15 0.08 -10.94
N VAL A 121 13.10 0.19 -9.62
CA VAL A 121 13.57 -0.91 -8.74
C VAL A 121 12.63 -2.12 -8.89
N PRO A 122 13.14 -3.34 -9.15
CA PRO A 122 12.35 -4.56 -9.07
C PRO A 122 11.84 -4.80 -7.63
N VAL A 123 10.52 -4.95 -7.47
CA VAL A 123 9.89 -5.28 -6.18
C VAL A 123 9.90 -6.78 -5.95
N PHE A 124 9.55 -7.54 -7.00
CA PHE A 124 9.69 -8.99 -7.02
C PHE A 124 10.04 -9.48 -8.43
N GLU A 125 10.63 -10.66 -8.51
CA GLU A 125 10.92 -11.41 -9.73
C GLU A 125 10.21 -12.76 -9.66
N ILE A 126 9.50 -13.13 -10.75
CA ILE A 126 8.90 -14.45 -10.95
C ILE A 126 9.81 -15.23 -11.89
N VAL A 127 10.18 -16.44 -11.50
CA VAL A 127 10.96 -17.37 -12.30
C VAL A 127 10.13 -18.62 -12.52
N ALA A 128 9.75 -18.88 -13.77
CA ALA A 128 9.05 -20.10 -14.17
C ALA A 128 9.89 -20.84 -15.20
N ARG A 129 10.06 -22.14 -14.96
CA ARG A 129 10.99 -23.00 -15.71
C ARG A 129 10.39 -24.35 -16.03
N GLU A 130 11.02 -25.08 -16.95
CA GLU A 130 10.81 -26.50 -17.11
C GLU A 130 11.30 -27.22 -15.85
N ILE A 131 10.51 -28.14 -15.34
CA ILE A 131 10.85 -28.99 -14.21
C ILE A 131 10.51 -30.43 -14.60
N ASP A 132 11.52 -31.31 -14.64
CA ASP A 132 11.35 -32.74 -14.97
C ASP A 132 10.61 -32.98 -16.30
N GLY A 133 10.79 -32.10 -17.29
CA GLY A 133 10.13 -32.12 -18.58
C GLY A 133 8.77 -31.45 -18.66
N ASP A 134 8.20 -31.04 -17.53
CA ASP A 134 6.93 -30.31 -17.48
C ASP A 134 7.16 -28.79 -17.71
N GLN A 135 6.34 -28.19 -18.56
CA GLN A 135 6.52 -26.85 -19.09
C GLN A 135 5.69 -25.83 -18.32
N PHE A 136 6.31 -25.10 -17.35
CA PHE A 136 5.62 -24.13 -16.50
C PHE A 136 5.92 -22.67 -16.84
N GLN A 137 6.69 -22.38 -17.88
CA GLN A 137 7.16 -21.03 -18.21
C GLN A 137 6.03 -20.02 -18.39
N TYR A 138 4.86 -20.45 -18.86
CA TYR A 138 3.70 -19.57 -19.05
C TYR A 138 3.10 -19.02 -17.74
N LEU A 139 3.38 -19.64 -16.60
CA LEU A 139 2.87 -19.18 -15.29
C LEU A 139 3.31 -17.75 -14.98
N VAL A 140 4.44 -17.28 -15.52
CA VAL A 140 4.91 -15.92 -15.41
C VAL A 140 3.85 -14.88 -15.81
N THR A 141 3.14 -15.14 -16.92
CA THR A 141 2.09 -14.23 -17.39
C THR A 141 0.70 -14.60 -16.87
N TYR A 142 0.47 -15.86 -16.54
CA TYR A 142 -0.80 -16.31 -16.00
C TYR A 142 -1.11 -15.63 -14.66
N LEU A 143 -0.12 -15.55 -13.77
CA LEU A 143 -0.27 -14.96 -12.44
C LEU A 143 -0.14 -13.42 -12.45
N GLU A 144 0.19 -12.80 -13.57
CA GLU A 144 0.37 -11.36 -13.65
C GLU A 144 -0.84 -10.60 -13.09
N THR A 145 -2.06 -11.00 -13.48
CA THR A 145 -3.30 -10.31 -13.09
C THR A 145 -3.50 -10.31 -11.58
N ALA A 146 -3.35 -11.47 -10.94
CA ALA A 146 -3.51 -11.61 -9.50
C ALA A 146 -2.40 -10.89 -8.72
N LEU A 147 -1.13 -11.13 -9.07
CA LEU A 147 0.03 -10.55 -8.38
C LEU A 147 0.17 -9.04 -8.60
N MET A 148 -0.37 -8.51 -9.71
CA MET A 148 -0.34 -7.08 -9.98
C MET A 148 -1.05 -6.26 -8.89
N ARG A 149 -2.06 -6.81 -8.22
CA ARG A 149 -2.93 -6.09 -7.27
C ARG A 149 -2.21 -5.55 -6.05
N ILE A 150 -0.97 -5.97 -5.77
CA ILE A 150 -0.15 -5.37 -4.70
C ILE A 150 0.10 -3.86 -4.91
N TRP A 151 -0.14 -3.33 -6.14
CA TRP A 151 -0.03 -1.91 -6.38
C TRP A 151 -0.87 -1.07 -5.41
N SER A 152 -2.06 -1.56 -5.07
CA SER A 152 -3.02 -0.81 -4.25
C SER A 152 -2.54 -0.60 -2.80
N PRO A 153 -2.17 -1.63 -2.03
CA PRO A 153 -1.58 -1.44 -0.71
C PRO A 153 -0.21 -0.71 -0.75
N MET A 154 0.59 -0.86 -1.81
CA MET A 154 1.83 -0.08 -1.96
C MET A 154 1.56 1.42 -2.02
N VAL A 155 0.55 1.87 -2.79
CA VAL A 155 0.17 3.28 -2.85
C VAL A 155 -0.27 3.79 -1.47
N THR A 156 -1.08 3.03 -0.75
CA THR A 156 -1.55 3.43 0.58
C THR A 156 -0.43 3.47 1.60
N ALA A 157 0.47 2.48 1.63
CA ALA A 157 1.65 2.50 2.50
C ALA A 157 2.55 3.71 2.21
N THR A 158 2.75 4.03 0.92
CA THR A 158 3.53 5.19 0.48
C THR A 158 2.89 6.51 0.94
N LYS A 159 1.58 6.70 0.74
CA LYS A 159 0.84 7.87 1.23
C LYS A 159 1.01 8.03 2.74
N SER A 160 0.82 6.95 3.48
CA SER A 160 0.89 6.96 4.95
C SER A 160 2.30 7.28 5.45
N ALA A 161 3.34 6.70 4.85
CA ALA A 161 4.73 7.00 5.20
C ALA A 161 5.09 8.47 4.90
N MET A 162 4.65 8.99 3.76
CA MET A 162 4.85 10.38 3.38
C MET A 162 4.18 11.35 4.35
N VAL A 163 2.91 11.10 4.70
CA VAL A 163 2.18 11.92 5.69
C VAL A 163 2.87 11.83 7.05
N ARG A 164 3.28 10.64 7.49
CA ARG A 164 4.00 10.49 8.75
C ARG A 164 5.29 11.30 8.78
N ALA A 165 6.09 11.23 7.73
CA ALA A 165 7.34 11.99 7.65
C ALA A 165 7.10 13.50 7.63
N TYR A 166 6.01 13.96 7.03
CA TYR A 166 5.61 15.36 7.04
C TYR A 166 5.17 15.82 8.44
N LEU A 167 4.26 15.07 9.07
CA LEU A 167 3.78 15.38 10.42
C LEU A 167 4.89 15.24 11.46
N GLN A 168 5.87 14.35 11.30
CA GLN A 168 7.05 14.25 12.17
C GLN A 168 7.77 15.61 12.26
N LYS A 169 7.99 16.29 11.13
CA LYS A 169 8.63 17.62 11.14
C LYS A 169 7.80 18.66 11.91
N LYS A 170 6.46 18.59 11.79
CA LYS A 170 5.56 19.48 12.55
C LYS A 170 5.59 19.18 14.05
N PHE A 171 5.69 17.92 14.40
CA PHE A 171 5.86 17.48 15.79
C PHE A 171 7.22 17.88 16.35
N ASP A 172 8.29 17.67 15.61
CA ASP A 172 9.64 18.07 16.01
C ASP A 172 9.71 19.60 16.28
N ASN A 173 8.96 20.40 15.52
CA ASN A 173 8.92 21.85 15.69
C ASN A 173 8.04 22.31 16.87
N SER A 174 6.89 21.67 17.12
CA SER A 174 5.83 22.23 17.95
C SER A 174 5.36 21.38 19.13
N VAL A 175 5.81 20.11 19.24
CA VAL A 175 5.36 19.16 20.28
C VAL A 175 6.53 18.81 21.21
N GLU A 176 6.29 18.81 22.52
CA GLU A 176 7.29 18.42 23.53
C GLU A 176 7.56 16.91 23.51
N ASP A 177 8.74 16.51 23.97
CA ASP A 177 9.24 15.11 23.83
C ASP A 177 8.33 14.08 24.50
N ASP A 178 7.70 14.41 25.61
CA ASP A 178 6.79 13.55 26.35
C ASP A 178 5.44 13.31 25.62
N ALA A 179 5.11 14.15 24.61
CA ALA A 179 3.90 14.05 23.81
C ALA A 179 4.15 13.55 22.36
N MET A 180 5.40 13.23 21.99
CA MET A 180 5.74 12.77 20.63
C MET A 180 5.02 11.47 20.22
N PHE A 181 4.67 10.61 21.18
CA PHE A 181 3.91 9.38 20.91
C PHE A 181 2.52 9.64 20.29
N LEU A 182 1.96 10.84 20.48
CA LEU A 182 0.69 11.22 19.88
C LEU A 182 0.72 11.23 18.34
N LEU A 183 1.89 11.29 17.72
CA LEU A 183 2.05 11.23 16.27
C LEU A 183 1.46 9.93 15.70
N ASP A 184 1.57 8.81 16.42
CA ASP A 184 1.09 7.51 15.96
C ASP A 184 -0.42 7.48 15.70
N SER A 185 -1.19 8.40 16.32
CA SER A 185 -2.64 8.53 16.16
C SER A 185 -3.07 9.80 15.43
N ARG A 186 -2.20 10.45 14.65
CA ARG A 186 -2.56 11.74 13.99
C ARG A 186 -3.28 11.55 12.67
N LEU A 187 -3.11 10.45 11.96
CA LEU A 187 -3.88 10.13 10.77
C LEU A 187 -4.73 8.89 11.03
N HIS A 188 -6.04 9.02 10.83
CA HIS A 188 -7.02 7.95 10.94
C HIS A 188 -7.52 7.51 9.56
N ASP A 189 -7.64 6.21 9.37
CA ASP A 189 -8.31 5.63 8.21
C ASP A 189 -9.83 5.66 8.41
N PHE A 190 -10.53 6.47 7.60
CA PHE A 190 -12.00 6.58 7.51
C PHE A 190 -12.53 5.96 6.20
N GLY A 191 -11.73 5.11 5.54
CA GLY A 191 -11.97 4.71 4.16
C GLY A 191 -12.86 3.48 3.95
N SER A 192 -13.23 2.74 4.99
CA SER A 192 -13.93 1.45 4.86
C SER A 192 -15.17 1.51 3.95
N ARG A 193 -16.04 2.51 4.12
CA ARG A 193 -17.24 2.69 3.28
C ARG A 193 -16.96 3.29 1.91
N GLY A 194 -15.75 3.82 1.68
CA GLY A 194 -15.36 4.54 0.47
C GLY A 194 -14.61 3.68 -0.55
N VAL A 195 -14.43 2.38 -0.31
CA VAL A 195 -13.74 1.45 -1.21
C VAL A 195 -14.71 0.50 -1.90
N SER A 196 -14.25 -0.11 -3.01
CA SER A 196 -15.06 -0.96 -3.87
C SER A 196 -15.30 -2.37 -3.35
N SER A 197 -14.50 -2.85 -2.39
CA SER A 197 -14.62 -4.20 -1.84
C SER A 197 -14.10 -4.30 -0.41
N GLN A 198 -14.58 -5.30 0.32
CA GLN A 198 -14.08 -5.63 1.66
C GLN A 198 -12.58 -5.96 1.64
N GLU A 199 -12.11 -6.67 0.61
CA GLU A 199 -10.70 -6.99 0.44
C GLU A 199 -9.86 -5.71 0.30
N THR A 200 -10.30 -4.75 -0.52
CA THR A 200 -9.61 -3.45 -0.63
C THR A 200 -9.56 -2.74 0.72
N ALA A 201 -10.67 -2.66 1.46
CA ALA A 201 -10.68 -2.06 2.80
C ALA A 201 -9.65 -2.73 3.73
N MET A 202 -9.63 -4.06 3.74
CA MET A 202 -8.77 -4.86 4.61
C MET A 202 -7.29 -4.65 4.29
N VAL A 203 -6.90 -4.80 3.03
CA VAL A 203 -5.48 -4.82 2.62
C VAL A 203 -4.88 -3.41 2.59
N THR A 204 -5.61 -2.44 2.04
CA THR A 204 -5.12 -1.05 1.99
C THR A 204 -5.16 -0.38 3.37
N GLY A 205 -6.20 -0.66 4.18
CA GLY A 205 -6.22 -0.20 5.57
C GLY A 205 -5.10 -0.81 6.41
N CYS A 206 -4.75 -2.10 6.21
CA CYS A 206 -3.60 -2.72 6.86
C CYS A 206 -2.28 -2.05 6.42
N ALA A 207 -2.17 -1.64 5.15
CA ALA A 207 -1.01 -0.88 4.65
C ALA A 207 -0.87 0.48 5.37
N HIS A 208 -1.97 1.17 5.66
CA HIS A 208 -1.95 2.39 6.47
C HIS A 208 -1.40 2.15 7.87
N LEU A 209 -1.76 1.04 8.51
CA LEU A 209 -1.33 0.68 9.85
C LEU A 209 0.18 0.33 9.96
N THR A 210 0.90 0.29 8.86
CA THR A 210 2.38 0.26 8.87
C THR A 210 3.02 1.60 9.22
N SER A 211 2.25 2.68 9.30
CA SER A 211 2.73 4.03 9.62
C SER A 211 2.00 4.70 10.77
N PHE A 212 0.72 4.40 10.98
CA PHE A 212 -0.12 4.99 12.01
C PHE A 212 -0.92 3.90 12.74
N ASP A 213 -1.56 4.26 13.85
CA ASP A 213 -2.44 3.38 14.63
C ASP A 213 -3.93 3.72 14.49
N GLY A 214 -4.26 4.91 13.98
CA GLY A 214 -5.64 5.39 13.88
C GLY A 214 -6.41 4.70 12.75
N THR A 215 -7.53 4.02 13.05
CA THR A 215 -8.40 3.40 12.04
C THR A 215 -9.82 3.15 12.56
N ASP A 216 -10.80 3.45 11.72
CA ASP A 216 -12.19 2.99 11.90
C ASP A 216 -12.50 1.76 11.02
N THR A 217 -11.54 1.32 10.20
CA THR A 217 -11.66 0.13 9.36
C THR A 217 -11.29 -1.12 10.16
N MET A 218 -12.24 -1.69 10.90
CA MET A 218 -12.02 -2.82 11.80
C MET A 218 -11.37 -4.03 11.13
N ILE A 219 -11.75 -4.34 9.88
CA ILE A 219 -11.19 -5.48 9.15
C ILE A 219 -9.69 -5.29 8.83
N ALA A 220 -9.24 -4.04 8.67
CA ALA A 220 -7.82 -3.73 8.51
C ALA A 220 -7.05 -3.94 9.82
N GLY A 221 -7.59 -3.49 10.95
CA GLY A 221 -7.02 -3.75 12.28
C GLY A 221 -6.93 -5.24 12.59
N TRP A 222 -7.96 -6.01 12.19
CA TRP A 222 -7.97 -7.47 12.32
C TRP A 222 -6.81 -8.11 11.53
N LEU A 223 -6.61 -7.74 10.27
CA LEU A 223 -5.50 -8.26 9.45
C LEU A 223 -4.15 -7.84 10.01
N ALA A 224 -4.00 -6.56 10.38
CA ALA A 224 -2.76 -6.03 10.97
C ALA A 224 -2.39 -6.76 12.26
N THR A 225 -3.37 -7.02 13.14
CA THR A 225 -3.18 -7.80 14.38
C THR A 225 -2.71 -9.22 14.08
N ARG A 226 -3.33 -9.88 13.07
CA ARG A 226 -2.91 -11.21 12.61
C ARG A 226 -1.46 -11.20 12.07
N TYR A 227 -1.07 -10.16 11.35
CA TYR A 227 0.28 -9.98 10.82
C TYR A 227 1.27 -9.41 11.85
N ASN A 228 0.84 -9.19 13.08
CA ASN A 228 1.65 -8.72 14.20
C ASN A 228 1.69 -9.74 15.35
N ASP A 229 1.71 -11.03 15.01
CA ASP A 229 1.76 -12.16 15.96
C ASP A 229 0.63 -12.11 17.02
N GLY A 230 -0.53 -11.62 16.63
CA GLY A 230 -1.70 -11.46 17.52
C GLY A 230 -1.63 -10.24 18.44
N LYS A 231 -0.56 -9.47 18.44
CA LYS A 231 -0.49 -8.22 19.18
C LYS A 231 -1.35 -7.17 18.48
N HIS A 232 -2.32 -6.63 19.22
CA HIS A 232 -3.32 -5.70 18.69
C HIS A 232 -2.69 -4.47 18.03
N ILE A 233 -3.18 -4.14 16.84
CA ILE A 233 -2.88 -2.91 16.10
C ILE A 233 -4.20 -2.32 15.60
N GLY A 234 -4.24 -1.00 15.61
CA GLY A 234 -5.42 -0.23 15.21
C GLY A 234 -6.20 0.25 16.42
N THR A 235 -6.42 1.56 16.49
CA THR A 235 -7.17 2.22 17.56
C THR A 235 -8.17 3.19 16.98
N SER A 236 -9.29 3.35 17.67
CA SER A 236 -10.31 4.37 17.39
C SER A 236 -10.82 4.97 18.68
N VAL A 237 -11.69 5.96 18.57
CA VAL A 237 -12.26 6.67 19.70
C VAL A 237 -13.79 6.67 19.61
N LEU A 238 -14.46 6.96 20.71
CA LEU A 238 -15.91 7.21 20.68
C LEU A 238 -16.19 8.44 19.83
N ALA A 239 -17.00 8.28 18.79
CA ALA A 239 -17.33 9.36 17.87
C ALA A 239 -18.83 9.37 17.52
N THR A 240 -19.37 10.56 17.27
CA THR A 240 -20.71 10.72 16.71
C THR A 240 -20.66 10.78 15.18
N GLU A 241 -21.81 10.57 14.56
CA GLU A 241 -22.06 10.88 13.15
C GLU A 241 -23.36 11.69 13.02
N HIS A 242 -23.66 12.21 11.83
CA HIS A 242 -24.86 13.05 11.61
C HIS A 242 -26.16 12.35 12.00
N SER A 243 -26.31 11.04 11.77
CA SER A 243 -27.49 10.29 12.16
C SER A 243 -27.74 10.29 13.67
N VAL A 244 -26.67 10.28 14.47
CA VAL A 244 -26.78 10.42 15.93
C VAL A 244 -27.26 11.82 16.30
N MET A 245 -26.62 12.85 15.72
CA MET A 245 -26.94 14.26 16.04
C MET A 245 -28.38 14.61 15.64
N THR A 246 -28.77 14.22 14.44
CA THR A 246 -30.11 14.54 13.88
C THR A 246 -31.25 13.69 14.44
N SER A 247 -30.96 12.65 15.21
CA SER A 247 -31.97 11.84 15.91
C SER A 247 -32.55 12.50 17.18
N TRP A 248 -31.92 13.59 17.63
CA TRP A 248 -32.35 14.34 18.82
C TRP A 248 -33.13 15.59 18.43
N ASP A 249 -34.08 15.99 19.25
CA ASP A 249 -34.83 17.25 19.05
C ASP A 249 -33.91 18.48 19.20
N GLN A 250 -32.89 18.38 20.04
CA GLN A 250 -31.91 19.44 20.27
C GLN A 250 -30.48 18.86 20.11
N GLU A 251 -29.70 19.45 19.23
CA GLU A 251 -28.31 19.04 18.97
C GLU A 251 -27.45 19.02 20.26
N ILE A 252 -27.65 20.00 21.13
CA ILE A 252 -26.90 20.09 22.39
C ILE A 252 -27.13 18.88 23.32
N ASP A 253 -28.27 18.25 23.27
CA ASP A 253 -28.56 17.09 24.12
C ASP A 253 -27.84 15.84 23.59
N ALA A 254 -27.73 15.70 22.27
CA ALA A 254 -26.87 14.68 21.66
C ALA A 254 -25.41 14.83 22.11
N VAL A 255 -24.89 16.08 22.11
CA VAL A 255 -23.51 16.36 22.52
C VAL A 255 -23.28 16.07 24.00
N LYS A 256 -24.21 16.49 24.88
CA LYS A 256 -24.16 16.17 26.31
C LYS A 256 -24.19 14.66 26.55
N ARG A 257 -25.03 13.93 25.80
CA ARG A 257 -25.10 12.47 25.91
C ARG A 257 -23.80 11.80 25.49
N ALA A 258 -23.14 12.28 24.40
CA ALA A 258 -21.83 11.77 23.98
C ALA A 258 -20.77 11.96 25.07
N VAL A 259 -20.71 13.14 25.71
CA VAL A 259 -19.82 13.40 26.86
C VAL A 259 -20.18 12.50 28.04
N GLU A 260 -21.47 12.33 28.35
CA GLU A 260 -21.96 11.50 29.49
C GLU A 260 -21.50 10.04 29.35
N ILE A 261 -21.65 9.43 28.18
CA ILE A 261 -21.28 8.01 27.96
C ILE A 261 -19.78 7.76 27.76
N THR A 262 -19.00 8.80 27.45
CA THR A 262 -17.56 8.64 27.32
C THR A 262 -16.94 8.36 28.68
N PRO A 263 -16.10 7.31 28.82
CA PRO A 263 -15.43 7.03 30.08
C PRO A 263 -14.53 8.20 30.54
N SER A 264 -14.37 8.37 31.84
CA SER A 264 -13.44 9.40 32.38
C SER A 264 -12.01 9.17 31.86
N GLY A 265 -11.36 10.23 31.46
CA GLY A 265 -10.04 10.15 30.81
C GLY A 265 -10.05 9.68 29.35
N GLY A 266 -11.24 9.41 28.79
CA GLY A 266 -11.40 8.97 27.40
C GLY A 266 -11.38 10.12 26.37
N ILE A 267 -11.61 9.76 25.12
CA ILE A 267 -11.68 10.70 23.99
C ILE A 267 -13.10 10.65 23.39
N CYS A 268 -13.70 11.83 23.18
CA CYS A 268 -15.03 11.97 22.57
C CYS A 268 -14.93 12.88 21.34
N SER A 269 -15.13 12.33 20.15
CA SER A 269 -15.16 13.09 18.89
C SER A 269 -16.63 13.36 18.50
N VAL A 270 -16.95 14.65 18.29
CA VAL A 270 -18.33 15.06 17.97
C VAL A 270 -18.36 15.79 16.64
N VAL A 271 -19.20 15.30 15.71
CA VAL A 271 -19.49 16.00 14.46
C VAL A 271 -20.25 17.29 14.78
N ALA A 272 -19.76 18.43 14.27
CA ALA A 272 -20.10 19.75 14.78
C ALA A 272 -20.88 20.64 13.80
N ASP A 273 -21.26 20.08 12.65
CA ASP A 273 -21.86 20.84 11.54
C ASP A 273 -23.14 20.21 10.98
N SER A 274 -23.85 19.41 11.81
CA SER A 274 -25.14 18.83 11.41
C SER A 274 -26.16 19.89 10.99
N TYR A 275 -26.08 21.08 11.58
CA TYR A 275 -26.91 22.23 11.25
C TYR A 275 -26.10 23.50 10.98
N SER A 276 -25.19 23.88 11.91
CA SER A 276 -24.37 25.08 11.78
C SER A 276 -23.10 24.94 12.60
N TYR A 277 -21.97 24.86 11.92
CA TYR A 277 -20.67 24.81 12.57
C TYR A 277 -20.40 26.00 13.48
N ASN A 278 -20.70 27.22 12.99
CA ASN A 278 -20.54 28.42 13.80
C ASN A 278 -21.42 28.42 15.06
N ASN A 279 -22.68 27.95 14.94
CA ASN A 279 -23.56 27.81 16.10
C ASN A 279 -22.99 26.79 17.10
N PHE A 280 -22.50 25.66 16.63
CA PHE A 280 -21.85 24.67 17.48
C PHE A 280 -20.67 25.28 18.25
N LEU A 281 -19.76 25.98 17.57
CA LEU A 281 -18.58 26.58 18.15
C LEU A 281 -18.89 27.71 19.16
N THR A 282 -19.99 28.48 18.95
CA THR A 282 -20.30 29.65 19.75
C THR A 282 -21.33 29.40 20.85
N GLN A 283 -22.23 28.41 20.67
CA GLN A 283 -23.31 28.13 21.61
C GLN A 283 -23.16 26.80 22.33
N HIS A 284 -22.79 25.71 21.61
CA HIS A 284 -22.76 24.38 22.21
C HIS A 284 -21.43 24.08 22.89
N LEU A 285 -20.31 24.41 22.24
CA LEU A 285 -18.98 24.13 22.75
C LEU A 285 -18.72 24.76 24.13
N PRO A 286 -19.10 26.04 24.42
CA PRO A 286 -18.94 26.62 25.74
C PRO A 286 -19.76 25.94 26.85
N ILE A 287 -20.89 25.29 26.48
CA ILE A 287 -21.75 24.56 27.45
C ILE A 287 -21.11 23.20 27.80
N VAL A 288 -20.53 22.50 26.80
CA VAL A 288 -20.04 21.12 27.00
C VAL A 288 -18.60 21.07 27.46
N ALA A 289 -17.79 22.09 27.20
CA ALA A 289 -16.38 22.12 27.60
C ALA A 289 -16.17 21.91 29.12
N PRO A 290 -16.92 22.59 30.02
CA PRO A 290 -16.80 22.34 31.45
C PRO A 290 -17.19 20.91 31.85
N LEU A 291 -18.19 20.31 31.16
CA LEU A 291 -18.63 18.93 31.43
C LEU A 291 -17.54 17.92 31.04
N ALA A 292 -16.92 18.13 29.89
CA ALA A 292 -15.81 17.29 29.41
C ALA A 292 -14.59 17.41 30.32
N GLN A 293 -14.22 18.64 30.72
CA GLN A 293 -13.12 18.89 31.65
C GLN A 293 -13.35 18.26 33.03
N ALA A 294 -14.56 18.32 33.58
CA ALA A 294 -14.90 17.70 34.87
C ALA A 294 -14.70 16.17 34.86
N LYS A 295 -14.83 15.53 33.71
CA LYS A 295 -14.56 14.08 33.51
C LYS A 295 -13.14 13.76 33.04
N GLY A 296 -12.31 14.78 32.80
CA GLY A 296 -10.98 14.60 32.20
C GLY A 296 -11.00 14.07 30.77
N ILE A 297 -12.10 14.32 30.04
CA ILE A 297 -12.27 13.86 28.64
C ILE A 297 -11.53 14.80 27.69
N LEU A 298 -10.80 14.25 26.71
CA LEU A 298 -10.38 14.99 25.53
C LEU A 298 -11.58 15.12 24.57
N PHE A 299 -12.11 16.34 24.44
CA PHE A 299 -13.23 16.64 23.54
C PHE A 299 -12.72 17.04 22.17
N VAL A 300 -13.08 16.31 21.12
CA VAL A 300 -12.60 16.55 19.76
C VAL A 300 -13.74 17.07 18.88
N VAL A 301 -13.58 18.28 18.38
CA VAL A 301 -14.52 18.92 17.44
C VAL A 301 -14.23 18.42 16.03
N ARG A 302 -15.27 17.89 15.34
CA ARG A 302 -15.15 17.39 13.96
C ARG A 302 -16.01 18.20 12.99
N PRO A 303 -15.45 19.16 12.25
CA PRO A 303 -16.11 19.70 11.06
C PRO A 303 -16.14 18.65 9.95
N ASP A 304 -17.24 18.54 9.21
CA ASP A 304 -17.44 17.56 8.11
C ASP A 304 -17.87 18.28 6.80
N SER A 305 -17.87 19.61 6.77
CA SER A 305 -18.20 20.47 5.63
C SER A 305 -17.46 21.79 5.66
N GLY A 306 -17.49 22.54 4.55
CA GLY A 306 -16.83 23.84 4.43
C GLY A 306 -15.38 23.75 3.94
N ASP A 307 -14.63 24.88 4.03
CA ASP A 307 -13.20 24.88 3.71
C ASP A 307 -12.42 24.17 4.82
N PRO A 308 -11.71 23.09 4.55
CA PRO A 308 -11.07 22.28 5.58
C PRO A 308 -10.02 23.03 6.39
N VAL A 309 -9.27 23.95 5.77
CA VAL A 309 -8.24 24.76 6.46
C VAL A 309 -8.91 25.74 7.43
N GLN A 310 -9.88 26.49 6.93
CA GLN A 310 -10.56 27.50 7.73
C GLN A 310 -11.35 26.86 8.88
N CYS A 311 -12.06 25.76 8.63
CA CYS A 311 -12.82 25.05 9.67
C CYS A 311 -11.93 24.54 10.81
N VAL A 312 -10.72 24.05 10.51
CA VAL A 312 -9.77 23.62 11.55
C VAL A 312 -9.31 24.82 12.36
N ILE A 313 -8.94 25.92 11.73
CA ILE A 313 -8.48 27.13 12.42
C ILE A 313 -9.58 27.74 13.31
N ASP A 314 -10.81 27.83 12.80
CA ASP A 314 -11.96 28.31 13.58
C ASP A 314 -12.25 27.38 14.78
N GLY A 315 -12.18 26.08 14.59
CA GLY A 315 -12.31 25.07 15.63
C GLY A 315 -11.26 25.19 16.72
N LEU A 316 -9.99 25.38 16.35
CA LEU A 316 -8.88 25.57 17.30
C LEU A 316 -9.07 26.83 18.16
N TYR A 317 -9.39 27.97 17.55
CA TYR A 317 -9.68 29.18 18.31
C TYR A 317 -10.93 29.05 19.19
N ALA A 318 -11.94 28.33 18.75
CA ALA A 318 -13.11 28.07 19.58
C ALA A 318 -12.78 27.14 20.77
N CYS A 319 -11.98 26.10 20.55
CA CYS A 319 -11.46 25.25 21.61
C CYS A 319 -10.58 26.02 22.60
N GLU A 320 -9.69 26.91 22.12
CA GLU A 320 -8.89 27.78 22.97
C GLU A 320 -9.78 28.67 23.89
N ARG A 321 -10.85 29.26 23.35
CA ARG A 321 -11.81 30.03 24.13
C ARG A 321 -12.58 29.24 25.17
N ALA A 322 -12.97 27.99 24.81
CA ALA A 322 -13.82 27.16 25.64
C ALA A 322 -13.07 26.37 26.72
N PHE A 323 -11.88 25.87 26.39
CA PHE A 323 -11.07 25.01 27.26
C PHE A 323 -9.85 25.71 27.86
N GLY A 324 -9.41 26.84 27.26
CA GLY A 324 -8.13 27.48 27.55
C GLY A 324 -6.98 26.74 26.86
N ALA A 325 -5.82 27.39 26.83
CA ALA A 325 -4.59 26.85 26.30
C ALA A 325 -3.37 27.21 27.15
N ASP A 326 -2.34 26.39 27.10
CA ASP A 326 -1.02 26.65 27.65
C ASP A 326 -0.03 26.88 26.50
N VAL A 327 1.01 27.67 26.73
CA VAL A 327 2.11 27.79 25.77
C VAL A 327 3.21 26.82 26.21
N ASN A 328 3.58 25.89 25.34
CA ASN A 328 4.61 24.88 25.64
C ASN A 328 6.04 25.47 25.53
N ALA A 329 7.05 24.68 25.89
CA ALA A 329 8.45 25.16 25.87
C ALA A 329 8.96 25.48 24.46
N LYS A 330 8.30 25.02 23.40
CA LYS A 330 8.60 25.38 22.00
C LYS A 330 7.86 26.63 21.51
N GLY A 331 7.04 27.28 22.37
CA GLY A 331 6.33 28.51 22.05
C GLY A 331 4.97 28.33 21.38
N PHE A 332 4.45 27.09 21.29
CA PHE A 332 3.16 26.79 20.66
C PHE A 332 2.04 26.57 21.67
N LYS A 333 0.83 26.97 21.31
CA LYS A 333 -0.36 26.75 22.11
C LYS A 333 -0.79 25.28 22.13
N VAL A 334 -1.06 24.75 23.32
CA VAL A 334 -1.62 23.42 23.56
C VAL A 334 -2.98 23.60 24.27
N ILE A 335 -4.06 23.15 23.65
CA ILE A 335 -5.42 23.32 24.18
C ILE A 335 -5.65 22.32 25.31
N ARG A 336 -6.22 22.78 26.44
CA ARG A 336 -6.47 21.97 27.64
C ARG A 336 -7.74 21.12 27.51
N GLY A 337 -7.62 19.86 27.05
CA GLY A 337 -8.75 18.95 26.94
C GLY A 337 -9.66 19.18 25.74
N GLY A 338 -9.21 19.99 24.77
CA GLY A 338 -9.88 20.21 23.49
C GLY A 338 -8.97 19.90 22.30
N ALA A 339 -9.51 19.44 21.20
CA ALA A 339 -8.78 19.20 19.95
C ALA A 339 -9.74 19.30 18.74
N VAL A 340 -9.18 19.26 17.55
CA VAL A 340 -9.93 19.24 16.29
C VAL A 340 -9.51 18.01 15.47
N ILE A 341 -10.47 17.36 14.79
CA ILE A 341 -10.18 16.35 13.77
C ILE A 341 -10.88 16.73 12.46
N GLN A 342 -10.10 16.87 11.39
CA GLN A 342 -10.67 17.13 10.06
C GLN A 342 -10.73 15.84 9.27
N GLY A 343 -11.95 15.44 8.83
CA GLY A 343 -12.18 14.15 8.16
C GLY A 343 -12.78 14.25 6.76
N ASP A 344 -13.35 15.39 6.37
CA ASP A 344 -13.93 15.57 5.05
C ASP A 344 -12.97 16.22 4.05
N GLY A 345 -13.03 15.77 2.79
CA GLY A 345 -12.27 16.33 1.69
C GLY A 345 -10.75 16.14 1.77
N ILE A 346 -10.25 15.31 2.68
CA ILE A 346 -8.81 15.17 2.96
C ILE A 346 -8.11 14.25 1.95
N ASN A 347 -7.01 14.76 1.42
CA ASN A 347 -5.97 14.04 0.70
C ASN A 347 -4.59 14.50 1.22
N VAL A 348 -3.51 13.89 0.74
CA VAL A 348 -2.15 14.17 1.23
C VAL A 348 -1.80 15.66 1.17
N LYS A 349 -2.08 16.34 0.04
CA LYS A 349 -1.77 17.78 -0.14
C LYS A 349 -2.61 18.65 0.79
N LYS A 350 -3.91 18.38 0.88
CA LYS A 350 -4.80 19.15 1.77
C LYS A 350 -4.41 18.99 3.25
N LEU A 351 -3.98 17.79 3.66
CA LEU A 351 -3.45 17.56 5.00
C LEU A 351 -2.22 18.44 5.27
N PHE A 352 -1.30 18.54 4.30
CA PHE A 352 -0.12 19.38 4.44
C PHE A 352 -0.50 20.87 4.59
N GLU A 353 -1.44 21.38 3.77
CA GLU A 353 -1.96 22.74 3.86
C GLU A 353 -2.55 23.04 5.25
N ILE A 354 -3.34 22.11 5.80
CA ILE A 354 -3.90 22.27 7.15
C ILE A 354 -2.80 22.28 8.20
N ALA A 355 -1.84 21.36 8.15
CA ALA A 355 -0.76 21.28 9.12
C ALA A 355 0.12 22.54 9.12
N ASP A 356 0.37 23.11 7.93
CA ASP A 356 1.08 24.40 7.79
C ASP A 356 0.27 25.55 8.41
N ALA A 357 -1.03 25.60 8.16
CA ALA A 357 -1.91 26.65 8.72
C ALA A 357 -2.03 26.58 10.25
N VAL A 358 -2.07 25.36 10.82
CA VAL A 358 -2.08 25.13 12.27
C VAL A 358 -0.81 25.67 12.92
N GLU A 359 0.36 25.36 12.35
CA GLU A 359 1.65 25.86 12.82
C GLU A 359 1.74 27.38 12.69
N ALA A 360 1.31 27.95 11.55
CA ALA A 360 1.28 29.38 11.32
C ALA A 360 0.33 30.14 12.29
N ALA A 361 -0.76 29.51 12.74
CA ALA A 361 -1.67 30.04 13.74
C ALA A 361 -1.13 29.94 15.18
N GLY A 362 0.07 29.37 15.37
CA GLY A 362 0.73 29.19 16.66
C GLY A 362 0.21 28.07 17.53
N PHE A 363 -0.51 27.12 16.97
CA PHE A 363 -0.95 25.92 17.69
C PHE A 363 0.03 24.75 17.49
N SER A 364 0.23 23.98 18.54
CA SER A 364 1.00 22.74 18.49
C SER A 364 0.30 21.71 17.59
N ALA A 365 1.07 20.98 16.79
CA ALA A 365 0.56 19.93 15.89
C ALA A 365 -0.24 18.85 16.63
N GLN A 366 -0.03 18.67 17.94
CA GLN A 366 -0.80 17.73 18.75
C GLN A 366 -2.28 18.12 18.93
N CYS A 367 -2.66 19.37 18.63
CA CYS A 367 -4.04 19.83 18.77
C CYS A 367 -4.95 19.38 17.63
N VAL A 368 -4.39 18.82 16.55
CA VAL A 368 -5.15 18.39 15.37
C VAL A 368 -4.87 16.93 15.02
N ALA A 369 -5.94 16.21 14.71
CA ALA A 369 -5.90 14.91 14.05
C ALA A 369 -6.56 15.00 12.66
N TYR A 370 -6.29 14.03 11.81
CA TYR A 370 -6.79 13.96 10.44
C TYR A 370 -7.47 12.64 10.20
N GLY A 371 -8.63 12.67 9.52
CA GLY A 371 -9.29 11.50 8.98
C GLY A 371 -9.21 11.51 7.46
N MET A 372 -8.78 10.42 6.84
CA MET A 372 -8.74 10.31 5.39
C MET A 372 -9.49 9.06 4.94
N GLY A 373 -10.56 9.26 4.18
CA GLY A 373 -11.41 8.18 3.67
C GLY A 373 -10.93 7.65 2.32
N GLY A 374 -11.76 7.80 1.28
CA GLY A 374 -11.43 7.36 -0.07
C GLY A 374 -10.13 7.94 -0.64
N GLY A 375 -9.68 9.10 -0.16
CA GLY A 375 -8.39 9.69 -0.50
C GLY A 375 -7.20 8.81 -0.11
N LEU A 376 -7.32 8.06 0.98
CA LEU A 376 -6.30 7.13 1.47
C LEU A 376 -6.38 5.78 0.76
N LEU A 377 -7.57 5.16 0.73
CA LEU A 377 -7.72 3.76 0.36
C LEU A 377 -8.16 3.51 -1.09
N GLN A 378 -8.87 4.46 -1.74
CA GLN A 378 -9.55 4.20 -3.02
C GLN A 378 -9.19 5.13 -4.16
N LYS A 379 -8.92 6.43 -3.93
CA LYS A 379 -8.62 7.37 -5.02
C LYS A 379 -7.20 7.11 -5.57
N GLN A 380 -7.06 5.96 -6.20
CA GLN A 380 -5.82 5.44 -6.78
C GLN A 380 -6.16 4.33 -7.77
N ASP A 381 -5.28 4.12 -8.73
CA ASP A 381 -5.34 3.07 -9.72
C ASP A 381 -3.94 2.50 -9.99
N ARG A 382 -3.87 1.51 -10.88
CA ARG A 382 -2.59 0.91 -11.30
C ARG A 382 -1.60 1.96 -11.84
N ASP A 383 -2.10 3.00 -12.48
CA ASP A 383 -1.27 4.02 -13.12
C ASP A 383 -0.79 5.11 -12.14
N THR A 384 -1.28 5.12 -10.91
CA THR A 384 -0.80 6.01 -9.82
C THR A 384 0.71 5.87 -9.59
N LEU A 385 1.24 4.63 -9.56
CA LEU A 385 2.68 4.34 -9.54
C LEU A 385 3.18 3.79 -10.90
N LYS A 386 2.33 3.79 -11.93
CA LYS A 386 2.60 3.25 -13.26
C LYS A 386 3.18 1.84 -13.23
N VAL A 387 2.61 0.97 -12.37
CA VAL A 387 3.14 -0.37 -12.14
C VAL A 387 3.01 -1.28 -13.36
N ALA A 388 3.93 -2.22 -13.47
CA ALA A 388 3.93 -3.21 -14.52
C ALA A 388 4.66 -4.49 -14.10
N ILE A 389 4.20 -5.64 -14.60
CA ILE A 389 5.01 -6.87 -14.68
C ILE A 389 5.52 -7.00 -16.12
N LYS A 390 6.80 -7.23 -16.27
CA LYS A 390 7.46 -7.30 -17.59
C LYS A 390 8.41 -8.49 -17.65
N LEU A 391 8.34 -9.23 -18.78
CA LEU A 391 9.35 -10.22 -19.12
C LEU A 391 10.72 -9.53 -19.16
N CYS A 392 11.70 -10.10 -18.50
CA CYS A 392 13.05 -9.54 -18.39
C CYS A 392 14.14 -10.51 -18.87
N ALA A 393 13.89 -11.81 -18.87
CA ALA A 393 14.85 -12.79 -19.36
C ALA A 393 14.15 -14.07 -19.86
N ILE A 394 14.84 -14.78 -20.75
CA ILE A 394 14.45 -16.07 -21.29
C ILE A 394 15.67 -16.97 -21.42
N ASP A 395 15.50 -18.29 -21.19
CA ASP A 395 16.47 -19.31 -21.58
C ASP A 395 15.86 -20.22 -22.66
N LEU A 396 16.52 -20.31 -23.80
CA LEU A 396 16.16 -21.20 -24.93
C LEU A 396 17.06 -22.44 -25.01
N GLY A 397 17.73 -22.80 -23.90
CA GLY A 397 18.67 -23.92 -23.83
C GLY A 397 20.13 -23.51 -24.00
N ASN A 398 20.43 -22.23 -24.21
CA ASN A 398 21.79 -21.69 -24.38
C ASN A 398 22.19 -20.77 -23.22
N GLY A 399 21.43 -20.75 -22.14
CA GLY A 399 21.58 -19.85 -21.00
C GLY A 399 20.64 -18.65 -21.05
N LEU A 400 20.55 -17.94 -19.92
CA LEU A 400 19.64 -16.81 -19.77
C LEU A 400 20.07 -15.60 -20.62
N GLU A 401 19.15 -15.15 -21.45
CA GLU A 401 19.28 -13.92 -22.23
C GLU A 401 18.33 -12.85 -21.69
N GLY A 402 18.85 -11.64 -21.49
CA GLY A 402 18.03 -10.48 -21.13
C GLY A 402 17.04 -10.11 -22.23
N ARG A 403 15.81 -9.83 -21.84
CA ARG A 403 14.75 -9.35 -22.75
C ARG A 403 14.21 -8.02 -22.24
N MET A 404 13.87 -7.13 -23.15
CA MET A 404 13.29 -5.85 -22.81
C MET A 404 12.25 -5.41 -23.82
N LYS A 405 11.25 -4.68 -23.35
CA LYS A 405 10.36 -3.88 -24.17
C LYS A 405 10.98 -2.49 -24.34
N LYS A 406 11.10 -2.01 -25.59
CA LYS A 406 11.58 -0.67 -25.92
C LYS A 406 10.71 -0.07 -27.04
N PRO A 407 9.58 0.57 -26.71
CA PRO A 407 8.75 1.25 -27.71
C PRO A 407 9.48 2.46 -28.30
N SER A 408 9.30 2.72 -29.61
CA SER A 408 9.80 3.92 -30.28
C SER A 408 9.13 5.19 -29.76
N ASP A 409 7.84 5.10 -29.48
CA ASP A 409 6.97 6.25 -29.24
C ASP A 409 6.87 6.65 -27.75
N ASP A 410 7.30 5.77 -26.83
CA ASP A 410 7.21 6.02 -25.38
C ASP A 410 8.35 5.35 -24.62
N ILE A 411 9.44 6.09 -24.48
CA ILE A 411 10.65 5.63 -23.76
C ILE A 411 10.35 5.31 -22.29
N SER A 412 9.34 5.95 -21.68
CA SER A 412 8.95 5.71 -20.29
C SER A 412 8.44 4.28 -20.05
N LYS A 413 8.05 3.58 -21.13
CA LYS A 413 7.62 2.18 -21.10
C LYS A 413 8.75 1.18 -21.35
N THR A 414 10.00 1.63 -21.43
CA THR A 414 11.17 0.76 -21.53
C THR A 414 11.28 -0.10 -20.28
N SER A 415 11.45 -1.41 -20.43
CA SER A 415 11.69 -2.34 -19.33
C SER A 415 13.17 -2.69 -19.20
N LEU A 416 13.59 -3.11 -18.01
CA LEU A 416 14.97 -3.51 -17.78
C LEU A 416 15.22 -4.97 -18.25
N PRO A 417 16.35 -5.25 -18.92
CA PRO A 417 16.77 -6.63 -19.24
C PRO A 417 17.39 -7.28 -17.99
N GLY A 418 16.71 -8.31 -17.45
CA GLY A 418 17.15 -9.08 -16.25
C GLY A 418 18.05 -10.26 -16.59
N PRO A 419 18.35 -11.15 -15.63
CA PRO A 419 17.93 -11.08 -14.22
C PRO A 419 18.65 -10.00 -13.42
N PHE A 420 18.14 -9.69 -12.21
CA PHE A 420 18.57 -8.55 -11.41
C PHE A 420 19.13 -8.94 -10.05
N ILE A 421 19.95 -8.04 -9.53
CA ILE A 421 20.29 -7.91 -8.11
C ILE A 421 19.84 -6.53 -7.66
N VAL A 422 19.20 -6.45 -6.52
CA VAL A 422 18.94 -5.20 -5.83
C VAL A 422 19.82 -5.15 -4.59
N ASN A 423 20.66 -4.13 -4.47
CA ASN A 423 21.52 -3.93 -3.31
C ASN A 423 21.37 -2.51 -2.78
N ASN A 424 21.68 -2.30 -1.50
CA ASN A 424 21.71 -0.97 -0.92
C ASN A 424 23.13 -0.42 -0.94
N VAL A 425 23.32 0.69 -1.64
CA VAL A 425 24.57 1.43 -1.67
C VAL A 425 24.36 2.77 -0.96
N SER A 426 25.10 3.00 0.11
CA SER A 426 24.95 4.22 0.93
C SER A 426 23.50 4.49 1.40
N GLY A 427 22.77 3.41 1.74
CA GLY A 427 21.37 3.51 2.19
C GLY A 427 20.33 3.64 1.07
N ARG A 428 20.72 3.55 -0.20
CA ARG A 428 19.82 3.67 -1.36
C ARG A 428 19.77 2.35 -2.15
N PRO A 429 18.59 1.89 -2.57
CA PRO A 429 18.47 0.73 -3.43
C PRO A 429 19.05 1.04 -4.82
N GLN A 430 19.91 0.16 -5.30
CA GLN A 430 20.50 0.22 -6.64
C GLN A 430 20.36 -1.13 -7.33
N VAL A 431 20.06 -1.10 -8.64
CA VAL A 431 19.82 -2.29 -9.47
C VAL A 431 21.08 -2.65 -10.26
N TYR A 432 21.49 -3.89 -10.15
CA TYR A 432 22.62 -4.48 -10.88
C TYR A 432 22.14 -5.60 -11.79
N PRO A 433 22.85 -5.86 -12.91
CA PRO A 433 22.58 -7.07 -13.69
C PRO A 433 23.15 -8.29 -12.96
N ALA A 434 22.38 -9.36 -12.87
CA ALA A 434 22.88 -10.66 -12.45
C ALA A 434 23.46 -11.38 -13.68
N TYR A 435 24.69 -11.86 -13.57
CA TYR A 435 25.37 -12.65 -14.61
C TYR A 435 25.53 -14.10 -14.13
N GLY A 436 25.25 -15.06 -15.00
CA GLY A 436 25.41 -16.49 -14.70
C GLY A 436 24.41 -17.04 -13.69
N ASN A 437 24.76 -18.15 -13.07
CA ASN A 437 24.00 -18.68 -11.94
C ASN A 437 24.16 -17.74 -10.74
N VAL A 438 23.10 -17.06 -10.42
CA VAL A 438 23.01 -16.04 -9.36
C VAL A 438 23.49 -16.57 -7.99
N TRP A 439 23.49 -17.87 -7.80
CA TRP A 439 23.80 -18.56 -6.54
C TRP A 439 25.30 -18.79 -6.29
N GLU A 440 26.16 -18.66 -7.30
CA GLU A 440 27.60 -18.95 -7.20
C GLU A 440 28.50 -17.72 -7.09
N ASP A 441 27.96 -16.52 -7.25
CA ASP A 441 28.75 -15.28 -7.22
C ASP A 441 28.62 -14.58 -5.86
N THR A 442 29.72 -14.49 -5.11
CA THR A 442 29.80 -13.84 -3.79
C THR A 442 29.38 -12.36 -3.79
N ARG A 443 29.32 -11.70 -4.95
CA ARG A 443 28.72 -10.36 -5.12
C ARG A 443 27.24 -10.34 -4.78
N PHE A 444 26.58 -11.50 -4.68
CA PHE A 444 25.15 -11.67 -4.42
C PHE A 444 24.78 -11.86 -2.95
N GLU A 445 25.74 -11.97 -2.03
CA GLU A 445 25.49 -12.12 -0.60
C GLU A 445 24.62 -10.99 -0.01
N ASN A 446 24.56 -9.84 -0.71
CA ASN A 446 23.76 -8.67 -0.32
C ASN A 446 22.53 -8.43 -1.19
N ASN A 447 22.12 -9.40 -2.03
CA ASN A 447 20.89 -9.23 -2.82
C ASN A 447 19.68 -9.11 -1.89
N LYS A 448 18.90 -8.03 -2.07
CA LYS A 448 17.70 -7.76 -1.27
C LYS A 448 16.46 -8.49 -1.79
N LEU A 449 16.53 -9.09 -3.00
CA LEU A 449 15.50 -9.97 -3.50
C LEU A 449 15.68 -11.36 -2.86
N GLU A 450 14.89 -11.66 -1.83
CA GLU A 450 14.93 -12.92 -1.09
C GLU A 450 13.90 -13.91 -1.67
N ILE A 451 14.19 -15.21 -1.64
CA ILE A 451 13.23 -16.22 -2.10
C ILE A 451 12.13 -16.35 -1.06
N ILE A 452 10.90 -16.02 -1.47
CA ILE A 452 9.71 -16.16 -0.64
C ILE A 452 8.86 -17.37 -1.01
N TRP A 453 9.08 -17.92 -2.21
CA TRP A 453 8.39 -19.10 -2.75
C TRP A 453 9.30 -19.87 -3.70
N ASP A 454 9.34 -21.21 -3.60
CA ASP A 454 10.06 -22.07 -4.54
C ASP A 454 9.34 -23.40 -4.75
N CYS A 455 8.41 -23.43 -5.70
CA CYS A 455 7.51 -24.55 -5.96
C CYS A 455 6.71 -25.01 -4.71
N GLY A 456 6.63 -24.15 -3.70
CA GLY A 456 6.02 -24.38 -2.39
C GLY A 456 6.54 -23.39 -1.36
N PRO A 457 6.05 -23.47 -0.12
CA PRO A 457 6.54 -22.67 1.00
C PRO A 457 8.04 -22.87 1.23
N THR A 458 8.73 -21.78 1.62
CA THR A 458 10.16 -21.78 1.97
C THR A 458 10.33 -21.45 3.46
N ASP A 459 11.57 -21.46 3.94
CA ASP A 459 11.90 -21.01 5.31
C ASP A 459 11.87 -19.48 5.47
N TYR A 460 11.28 -18.74 4.52
CA TYR A 460 11.17 -17.30 4.60
C TYR A 460 10.27 -16.87 5.76
N ILE A 461 10.81 -16.01 6.61
CA ILE A 461 10.10 -15.49 7.78
C ILE A 461 9.53 -14.11 7.46
N TRP A 462 8.19 -14.02 7.46
CA TRP A 462 7.49 -12.77 7.35
C TRP A 462 7.66 -11.93 8.62
N GLU A 463 7.95 -10.66 8.43
CA GLU A 463 8.08 -9.73 9.54
C GLU A 463 6.72 -9.25 10.04
N THR A 464 6.70 -8.87 11.31
CA THR A 464 5.51 -8.28 11.93
C THR A 464 5.27 -6.84 11.46
N ILE A 465 4.05 -6.34 11.62
CA ILE A 465 3.72 -4.94 11.31
C ILE A 465 4.62 -3.96 12.10
N ASP A 466 4.93 -4.26 13.36
CA ASP A 466 5.85 -3.45 14.17
C ASP A 466 7.27 -3.40 13.56
N GLN A 467 7.75 -4.52 13.02
CA GLN A 467 9.07 -4.59 12.35
C GLN A 467 9.06 -3.84 11.02
N ILE A 468 8.00 -3.99 10.23
CA ILE A 468 7.78 -3.28 8.97
C ILE A 468 7.74 -1.76 9.22
N ARG A 469 6.98 -1.31 10.23
CA ARG A 469 6.91 0.10 10.65
C ARG A 469 8.28 0.69 10.97
N LYS A 470 9.08 -0.02 11.78
CA LYS A 470 10.45 0.39 12.11
C LYS A 470 11.35 0.47 10.88
N ARG A 471 11.20 -0.47 9.92
CA ARG A 471 11.93 -0.42 8.66
C ARG A 471 11.54 0.82 7.85
N ILE A 472 10.25 1.06 7.65
CA ILE A 472 9.77 2.24 6.91
C ILE A 472 10.35 3.51 7.52
N GLN A 473 10.24 3.70 8.83
CA GLN A 473 10.74 4.90 9.51
C GLN A 473 12.25 5.08 9.30
N ARG A 474 13.03 4.01 9.50
CA ARG A 474 14.49 4.04 9.33
C ARG A 474 14.88 4.30 7.87
N GLU A 475 14.31 3.59 6.92
CA GLU A 475 14.69 3.70 5.51
C GLU A 475 14.20 5.00 4.90
N TRP A 476 13.00 5.49 5.29
CA TRP A 476 12.50 6.78 4.87
C TRP A 476 13.37 7.94 5.36
N ALA A 477 13.78 7.91 6.62
CA ALA A 477 14.67 8.93 7.20
C ALA A 477 16.07 8.96 6.55
N ASN A 478 16.57 7.80 6.14
CA ASN A 478 17.89 7.66 5.50
C ASN A 478 17.87 7.84 3.98
N SER A 479 16.70 7.92 3.35
CA SER A 479 16.55 8.07 1.91
C SER A 479 16.35 9.54 1.51
N VAL A 480 16.73 9.88 0.28
CA VAL A 480 16.49 11.19 -0.32
C VAL A 480 15.17 11.21 -1.07
N SER A 481 14.53 12.37 -1.20
CA SER A 481 13.26 12.48 -1.94
C SER A 481 13.41 12.17 -3.44
N GLN A 482 14.59 12.40 -4.01
CA GLN A 482 14.89 12.10 -5.42
C GLN A 482 16.19 11.31 -5.52
N ASN A 483 16.17 10.23 -6.29
CA ASN A 483 17.34 9.40 -6.56
C ASN A 483 17.53 9.19 -8.08
N ASN A 484 18.58 9.76 -8.62
CA ASN A 484 18.94 9.64 -10.03
C ASN A 484 19.92 8.46 -10.31
N GLU A 485 20.33 7.73 -9.27
CA GLU A 485 21.32 6.64 -9.34
C GLU A 485 20.68 5.28 -9.01
N VAL A 486 19.46 5.05 -9.50
CA VAL A 486 18.72 3.80 -9.28
C VAL A 486 19.40 2.63 -10.02
N LEU A 487 19.89 2.88 -11.23
CA LEU A 487 20.60 1.86 -12.00
C LEU A 487 22.12 1.97 -11.76
N SER A 488 22.78 0.84 -11.54
CA SER A 488 24.24 0.80 -11.52
C SER A 488 24.78 1.06 -12.93
N HIS A 489 26.01 1.52 -13.02
CA HIS A 489 26.69 1.70 -14.30
C HIS A 489 26.67 0.41 -15.17
N GLN A 490 26.85 -0.76 -14.54
CA GLN A 490 26.76 -2.06 -15.23
C GLN A 490 25.35 -2.32 -15.76
N MET A 491 24.29 -1.92 -15.02
CA MET A 491 22.93 -2.07 -15.49
C MET A 491 22.62 -1.13 -16.64
N GLU A 492 23.11 0.10 -16.61
CA GLU A 492 22.99 1.06 -17.71
C GLU A 492 23.68 0.56 -18.97
N LEU A 493 24.91 0.02 -18.85
CA LEU A 493 25.61 -0.59 -19.97
C LEU A 493 24.82 -1.76 -20.57
N ARG A 494 24.28 -2.65 -19.74
CA ARG A 494 23.45 -3.77 -20.20
C ARG A 494 22.20 -3.27 -20.93
N LEU A 495 21.53 -2.26 -20.38
CA LEU A 495 20.37 -1.64 -21.00
C LEU A 495 20.72 -1.09 -22.39
N GLN A 496 21.85 -0.38 -22.53
CA GLN A 496 22.32 0.18 -23.78
C GLN A 496 22.67 -0.91 -24.80
N GLN A 497 23.39 -1.95 -24.38
CA GLN A 497 23.78 -3.08 -25.24
C GLN A 497 22.55 -3.84 -25.76
N THR A 498 21.60 -4.16 -24.87
CA THR A 498 20.35 -4.84 -25.25
C THR A 498 19.52 -3.96 -26.20
N ALA A 499 19.47 -2.66 -25.92
CA ALA A 499 18.77 -1.70 -26.79
C ALA A 499 19.43 -1.55 -28.17
N ALA A 500 20.76 -1.63 -28.26
CA ALA A 500 21.49 -1.62 -29.53
C ALA A 500 21.18 -2.89 -30.35
N ALA A 501 21.26 -4.06 -29.72
CA ALA A 501 20.94 -5.33 -30.37
C ALA A 501 19.49 -5.37 -30.92
N ILE A 502 18.52 -4.74 -30.22
CA ILE A 502 17.15 -4.60 -30.71
C ILE A 502 17.10 -3.69 -31.94
N ARG A 503 17.81 -2.54 -31.95
CA ARG A 503 17.84 -1.63 -33.10
C ARG A 503 18.46 -2.28 -34.33
N ASP A 504 19.54 -3.04 -34.14
CA ASP A 504 20.21 -3.75 -35.24
C ASP A 504 19.29 -4.82 -35.85
N LYS A 505 18.48 -5.48 -35.01
CA LYS A 505 17.54 -6.51 -35.44
C LYS A 505 16.26 -5.94 -36.07
N TYR A 506 15.82 -4.77 -35.58
CA TYR A 506 14.59 -4.10 -36.01
C TYR A 506 14.93 -2.63 -36.33
N PRO A 507 15.61 -2.38 -37.49
CA PRO A 507 15.90 -1.01 -37.87
C PRO A 507 14.57 -0.26 -38.04
N VAL A 508 14.44 0.87 -37.38
CA VAL A 508 13.31 1.78 -37.59
C VAL A 508 13.43 2.22 -39.04
N GLY A 509 12.47 1.84 -39.87
CA GLY A 509 12.41 2.28 -41.25
C GLY A 509 12.44 3.81 -41.30
N GLY A 510 13.30 4.36 -42.14
CA GLY A 510 13.45 5.77 -42.35
C GLY A 510 12.18 6.44 -42.88
#